data_0418b6365c1101ed39b60c03d8e9e7f1
#
_entry.id   0418b6365c1101ed39b60c03d8e9e7f1
#
_cell.length_a   1.000
_cell.length_b   1.000
_cell.length_c   1.000
_cell.angle_alpha   90.00
_cell.angle_beta   90.00
_cell.angle_gamma   90.00
#
_symmetry.space_group_name_H-M   'P 1'
#
loop_
_entity.id
_entity.type
_entity.pdbx_description
1 polymer ?
#
loop_
_entity_poly.entity_id
_entity_poly.type
_entity_poly.pdbx_seq_one_letter_code
_entity_poly.pdbx_strand_id
1 'polypeptide(L)'
;MDSHASAVIFDWDPLWVSSIVFVITYVLIVSEKINRSIIALLGAGLMISLGVLNQQTAINGVDFNTLGLLTGMMVIVAISRRSGVFQFVAIWAAKKVDARPWGILFMLSLVTAIFSALLDNVTTVLLIAPVTLLITDELKVHPYPFLFAEIFASNIGGTATLIGDPPNIMIGSAVNLTFNDFLVNLAPITLVIFPVTMLIIYLIWGRHMHAADKDRERIMQFREDQAITDIPLLKKSLLVISLVVTGFLFAHPLHLEPATIAMMGAALLLLLTSINTGAEEQSKNVHKSFAEVEWVTIFFFV
;
A
#
# COMPACT_ATOMS: atom_id res chain seq x y z
N MET A 1 6.62 36.79 19.51
CA MET A 1 6.91 36.32 18.13
C MET A 1 8.41 36.50 17.90
N ASP A 2 9.22 35.71 18.55
CA ASP A 2 10.67 35.78 18.40
C ASP A 2 11.06 34.80 17.32
N SER A 3 11.33 35.31 16.11
CA SER A 3 11.98 34.61 15.06
C SER A 3 13.44 34.35 15.48
N HIS A 4 13.65 33.26 16.21
CA HIS A 4 14.98 32.69 16.26
C HIS A 4 15.30 32.16 14.84
N ALA A 5 15.78 33.06 13.99
CA ALA A 5 16.45 32.66 12.77
C ALA A 5 17.56 31.69 13.19
N SER A 6 17.42 30.44 12.88
CA SER A 6 18.46 29.44 13.11
C SER A 6 19.68 29.92 12.33
N ALA A 7 20.77 30.25 13.06
CA ALA A 7 22.01 30.63 12.41
C ALA A 7 22.53 29.40 11.67
N VAL A 8 22.44 29.41 10.34
CA VAL A 8 23.04 28.38 9.51
C VAL A 8 24.55 28.39 9.76
N ILE A 9 25.17 27.23 9.89
CA ILE A 9 26.61 27.08 10.07
C ILE A 9 27.33 27.88 8.98
N PHE A 10 28.30 28.67 9.34
CA PHE A 10 29.08 29.55 8.47
C PHE A 10 28.33 30.77 7.87
N ASP A 11 27.22 31.22 8.44
CA ASP A 11 26.40 32.33 7.91
C ASP A 11 26.00 32.18 6.42
N TRP A 12 25.89 30.94 5.95
CA TRP A 12 25.42 30.65 4.59
C TRP A 12 23.93 30.92 4.47
N ASP A 13 23.51 31.29 3.26
CA ASP A 13 22.10 31.50 2.96
C ASP A 13 21.32 30.17 3.11
N PRO A 14 20.29 30.11 4.00
CA PRO A 14 19.50 28.90 4.24
C PRO A 14 18.88 28.31 2.98
N LEU A 15 18.53 29.14 1.99
CA LEU A 15 17.94 28.72 0.74
C LEU A 15 18.94 27.87 -0.10
N TRP A 16 20.18 28.32 -0.18
CA TRP A 16 21.19 27.55 -0.93
C TRP A 16 21.57 26.27 -0.23
N VAL A 17 21.73 26.31 1.10
CA VAL A 17 22.06 25.10 1.88
C VAL A 17 20.95 24.08 1.78
N SER A 18 19.68 24.47 1.96
CA SER A 18 18.53 23.57 1.84
C SER A 18 18.42 22.98 0.43
N SER A 19 18.60 23.81 -0.61
CA SER A 19 18.52 23.36 -2.00
C SER A 19 19.61 22.33 -2.34
N ILE A 20 20.84 22.58 -1.90
CA ILE A 20 21.96 21.66 -2.15
C ILE A 20 21.74 20.33 -1.42
N VAL A 21 21.39 20.36 -0.13
CA VAL A 21 21.11 19.13 0.65
C VAL A 21 19.95 18.38 0.03
N PHE A 22 18.86 19.05 -0.36
CA PHE A 22 17.72 18.44 -1.00
C PHE A 22 18.08 17.75 -2.33
N VAL A 23 18.80 18.46 -3.22
CA VAL A 23 19.22 17.93 -4.51
C VAL A 23 20.14 16.71 -4.35
N ILE A 24 21.14 16.80 -3.44
CA ILE A 24 22.03 15.66 -3.19
C ILE A 24 21.24 14.47 -2.65
N THR A 25 20.37 14.68 -1.66
CA THR A 25 19.50 13.65 -1.08
C THR A 25 18.65 13.00 -2.17
N TYR A 26 18.03 13.80 -3.04
CA TYR A 26 17.17 13.30 -4.12
C TYR A 26 17.95 12.51 -5.18
N VAL A 27 19.13 12.99 -5.59
CA VAL A 27 20.02 12.27 -6.52
C VAL A 27 20.45 10.92 -5.94
N LEU A 28 20.75 10.87 -4.64
CA LEU A 28 21.12 9.62 -3.98
C LEU A 28 19.93 8.65 -3.90
N ILE A 29 18.71 9.14 -3.61
CA ILE A 29 17.48 8.33 -3.62
C ILE A 29 17.24 7.72 -5.01
N VAL A 30 17.32 8.53 -6.07
CA VAL A 30 17.12 8.09 -7.47
C VAL A 30 18.21 7.11 -7.92
N SER A 31 19.40 7.17 -7.33
CA SER A 31 20.49 6.22 -7.66
C SER A 31 20.20 4.77 -7.24
N GLU A 32 19.25 4.54 -6.33
CA GLU A 32 18.85 3.23 -5.76
C GLU A 32 19.99 2.39 -5.15
N LYS A 33 21.19 2.98 -4.98
CA LYS A 33 22.35 2.28 -4.40
C LYS A 33 22.28 2.11 -2.89
N ILE A 34 21.54 2.99 -2.24
CA ILE A 34 21.34 3.01 -0.78
C ILE A 34 19.83 3.08 -0.52
N ASN A 35 19.38 2.42 0.53
CA ASN A 35 17.96 2.45 0.91
C ASN A 35 17.46 3.90 1.07
N ARG A 36 16.34 4.21 0.40
CA ARG A 36 15.74 5.56 0.35
C ARG A 36 15.45 6.17 1.73
N SER A 37 15.04 5.35 2.70
CA SER A 37 14.75 5.84 4.07
C SER A 37 16.01 6.26 4.80
N ILE A 38 17.13 5.56 4.61
CA ILE A 38 18.41 5.95 5.20
C ILE A 38 18.83 7.30 4.66
N ILE A 39 18.71 7.51 3.35
CA ILE A 39 19.10 8.76 2.71
C ILE A 39 18.18 9.91 3.14
N ALA A 40 16.85 9.66 3.21
CA ALA A 40 15.89 10.66 3.66
C ALA A 40 16.16 11.11 5.10
N LEU A 41 16.34 10.16 6.04
CA LEU A 41 16.66 10.46 7.45
C LEU A 41 18.00 11.20 7.59
N LEU A 42 19.03 10.81 6.82
CA LEU A 42 20.30 11.54 6.83
C LEU A 42 20.15 12.96 6.27
N GLY A 43 19.37 13.14 5.21
CA GLY A 43 19.06 14.45 4.64
C GLY A 43 18.34 15.35 5.63
N ALA A 44 17.31 14.83 6.31
CA ALA A 44 16.59 15.55 7.36
C ALA A 44 17.52 15.91 8.54
N GLY A 45 18.33 14.94 9.01
CA GLY A 45 19.32 15.16 10.08
C GLY A 45 20.35 16.22 9.71
N LEU A 46 20.81 16.26 8.45
CA LEU A 46 21.71 17.30 7.94
C LEU A 46 21.05 18.68 7.93
N MET A 47 19.79 18.81 7.51
CA MET A 47 19.04 20.07 7.54
C MET A 47 18.97 20.66 8.95
N ILE A 48 18.73 19.81 9.96
CA ILE A 48 18.69 20.21 11.36
C ILE A 48 20.09 20.57 11.86
N SER A 49 21.08 19.70 11.59
CA SER A 49 22.47 19.89 12.08
C SER A 49 23.16 21.12 11.49
N LEU A 50 22.81 21.47 10.24
CA LEU A 50 23.33 22.69 9.59
C LEU A 50 22.58 23.96 10.00
N GLY A 51 21.53 23.85 10.84
CA GLY A 51 20.76 24.98 11.31
C GLY A 51 19.77 25.56 10.30
N VAL A 52 19.49 24.85 9.19
CA VAL A 52 18.48 25.26 8.22
C VAL A 52 17.07 25.17 8.83
N LEU A 53 16.83 24.10 9.61
CA LEU A 53 15.61 23.89 10.37
C LEU A 53 15.96 23.71 11.85
N ASN A 54 15.18 24.32 12.73
CA ASN A 54 15.26 23.95 14.14
C ASN A 54 14.48 22.64 14.39
N GLN A 55 14.85 21.92 15.44
CA GLN A 55 14.27 20.63 15.78
C GLN A 55 12.74 20.70 15.96
N GLN A 56 12.22 21.77 16.56
CA GLN A 56 10.78 21.93 16.78
C GLN A 56 10.02 22.09 15.45
N THR A 57 10.56 22.87 14.53
CA THR A 57 9.98 23.04 13.18
C THR A 57 10.02 21.74 12.40
N ALA A 58 11.13 20.97 12.51
CA ALA A 58 11.24 19.67 11.86
C ALA A 58 10.19 18.68 12.40
N ILE A 59 10.02 18.57 13.71
CA ILE A 59 9.00 17.70 14.34
C ILE A 59 7.58 18.13 13.94
N ASN A 60 7.30 19.43 13.90
CA ASN A 60 6.00 19.95 13.51
C ASN A 60 5.70 19.73 12.00
N GLY A 61 6.74 19.54 11.20
CA GLY A 61 6.62 19.20 9.78
C GLY A 61 6.28 17.73 9.51
N VAL A 62 6.43 16.86 10.51
CA VAL A 62 6.06 15.44 10.37
C VAL A 62 4.54 15.30 10.40
N ASP A 63 3.98 14.74 9.34
CA ASP A 63 2.55 14.45 9.28
C ASP A 63 2.20 13.13 10.00
N PHE A 64 1.91 13.25 11.29
CA PHE A 64 1.53 12.11 12.13
C PHE A 64 0.20 11.47 11.71
N ASN A 65 -0.68 12.19 10.98
CA ASN A 65 -1.89 11.60 10.42
C ASN A 65 -1.55 10.61 9.31
N THR A 66 -0.66 11.00 8.39
CA THR A 66 -0.13 10.07 7.37
C THR A 66 0.53 8.84 7.99
N LEU A 67 1.42 9.03 8.97
CA LEU A 67 2.13 7.91 9.61
C LEU A 67 1.19 6.97 10.36
N GLY A 68 0.23 7.52 11.10
CA GLY A 68 -0.76 6.72 11.84
C GLY A 68 -1.70 5.95 10.91
N LEU A 69 -2.14 6.57 9.83
CA LEU A 69 -2.99 5.93 8.83
C LEU A 69 -2.25 4.77 8.14
N LEU A 70 -1.05 5.01 7.65
CA LEU A 70 -0.22 3.96 7.01
C LEU A 70 0.05 2.80 7.98
N THR A 71 0.50 3.09 9.19
CA THR A 71 0.79 2.06 10.20
C THR A 71 -0.44 1.24 10.54
N GLY A 72 -1.58 1.89 10.79
CA GLY A 72 -2.84 1.22 11.12
C GLY A 72 -3.30 0.28 9.99
N MET A 73 -3.29 0.76 8.75
CA MET A 73 -3.67 -0.04 7.59
C MET A 73 -2.70 -1.20 7.36
N MET A 74 -1.38 -0.99 7.45
CA MET A 74 -0.38 -2.06 7.31
C MET A 74 -0.56 -3.16 8.35
N VAL A 75 -0.88 -2.82 9.61
CA VAL A 75 -1.18 -3.82 10.66
C VAL A 75 -2.45 -4.62 10.31
N ILE A 76 -3.52 -3.96 9.87
CA ILE A 76 -4.76 -4.63 9.47
C ILE A 76 -4.47 -5.62 8.33
N VAL A 77 -3.71 -5.20 7.31
CA VAL A 77 -3.35 -6.03 6.16
C VAL A 77 -2.46 -7.20 6.56
N ALA A 78 -1.44 -6.96 7.39
CA ALA A 78 -0.54 -8.00 7.91
C ALA A 78 -1.31 -9.11 8.63
N ILE A 79 -2.30 -8.76 9.45
CA ILE A 79 -3.16 -9.73 10.13
C ILE A 79 -4.07 -10.44 9.13
N SER A 80 -4.71 -9.69 8.23
CA SER A 80 -5.67 -10.21 7.25
C SER A 80 -5.01 -11.18 6.26
N ARG A 81 -3.76 -10.92 5.87
CA ARG A 81 -2.95 -11.77 4.99
C ARG A 81 -2.87 -13.22 5.50
N ARG A 82 -2.79 -13.41 6.81
CA ARG A 82 -2.67 -14.73 7.42
C ARG A 82 -3.90 -15.61 7.23
N SER A 83 -5.06 -15.04 6.89
CA SER A 83 -6.28 -15.79 6.58
C SER A 83 -6.24 -16.50 5.24
N GLY A 84 -5.32 -16.11 4.33
CA GLY A 84 -5.23 -16.63 2.98
C GLY A 84 -6.19 -15.98 1.97
N VAL A 85 -6.85 -14.89 2.36
CA VAL A 85 -7.87 -14.22 1.51
C VAL A 85 -7.33 -13.77 0.17
N PHE A 86 -6.11 -13.26 0.12
CA PHE A 86 -5.50 -12.75 -1.12
C PHE A 86 -5.21 -13.89 -2.11
N GLN A 87 -4.69 -15.02 -1.60
CA GLN A 87 -4.46 -16.23 -2.40
C GLN A 87 -5.78 -16.80 -2.91
N PHE A 88 -6.81 -16.86 -2.04
CA PHE A 88 -8.13 -17.31 -2.43
C PHE A 88 -8.69 -16.48 -3.59
N VAL A 89 -8.69 -15.15 -3.46
CA VAL A 89 -9.24 -14.25 -4.49
C VAL A 89 -8.47 -14.36 -5.79
N ALA A 90 -7.13 -14.48 -5.74
CA ALA A 90 -6.31 -14.60 -6.95
C ALA A 90 -6.56 -15.93 -7.67
N ILE A 91 -6.63 -17.06 -6.97
CA ILE A 91 -6.94 -18.37 -7.57
C ILE A 91 -8.38 -18.39 -8.12
N TRP A 92 -9.34 -17.87 -7.35
CA TRP A 92 -10.72 -17.73 -7.79
C TRP A 92 -10.83 -16.89 -9.07
N ALA A 93 -10.12 -15.76 -9.13
CA ALA A 93 -10.09 -14.88 -10.30
C ALA A 93 -9.54 -15.60 -11.54
N ALA A 94 -8.45 -16.36 -11.39
CA ALA A 94 -7.86 -17.15 -12.47
C ALA A 94 -8.81 -18.22 -13.00
N LYS A 95 -9.52 -18.93 -12.12
CA LYS A 95 -10.50 -19.96 -12.49
C LYS A 95 -11.75 -19.36 -13.16
N LYS A 96 -12.19 -18.17 -12.74
CA LYS A 96 -13.38 -17.50 -13.29
C LYS A 96 -13.27 -17.20 -14.78
N VAL A 97 -12.05 -17.13 -15.32
CA VAL A 97 -11.75 -16.87 -16.74
C VAL A 97 -11.24 -18.12 -17.48
N ASP A 98 -11.59 -19.31 -16.99
CA ASP A 98 -11.19 -20.60 -17.57
C ASP A 98 -9.66 -20.74 -17.74
N ALA A 99 -8.88 -20.17 -16.84
CA ALA A 99 -7.42 -20.14 -16.86
C ALA A 99 -6.83 -19.64 -18.20
N ARG A 100 -7.53 -18.78 -18.94
CA ARG A 100 -7.00 -18.15 -20.16
C ARG A 100 -5.98 -17.10 -19.79
N PRO A 101 -4.76 -17.09 -20.37
CA PRO A 101 -3.68 -16.19 -19.92
C PRO A 101 -4.08 -14.71 -19.89
N TRP A 102 -4.69 -14.20 -20.97
CA TRP A 102 -5.17 -12.80 -20.97
C TRP A 102 -6.27 -12.55 -19.94
N GLY A 103 -7.20 -13.50 -19.80
CA GLY A 103 -8.27 -13.39 -18.79
C GLY A 103 -7.72 -13.31 -17.38
N ILE A 104 -6.72 -14.14 -17.07
CA ILE A 104 -6.02 -14.12 -15.77
C ILE A 104 -5.31 -12.79 -15.57
N LEU A 105 -4.54 -12.32 -16.55
CA LEU A 105 -3.87 -11.01 -16.46
C LEU A 105 -4.87 -9.91 -16.13
N PHE A 106 -5.98 -9.83 -16.87
CA PHE A 106 -7.03 -8.82 -16.64
C PHE A 106 -7.66 -8.94 -15.25
N MET A 107 -8.03 -10.17 -14.83
CA MET A 107 -8.68 -10.40 -13.54
C MET A 107 -7.75 -10.14 -12.36
N LEU A 108 -6.48 -10.56 -12.43
CA LEU A 108 -5.50 -10.26 -11.40
C LEU A 108 -5.21 -8.77 -11.32
N SER A 109 -5.09 -8.09 -12.46
CA SER A 109 -4.96 -6.62 -12.48
C SER A 109 -6.18 -5.93 -11.88
N LEU A 110 -7.40 -6.40 -12.17
CA LEU A 110 -8.62 -5.85 -11.57
C LEU A 110 -8.67 -6.05 -10.06
N VAL A 111 -8.34 -7.26 -9.60
CA VAL A 111 -8.24 -7.58 -8.16
C VAL A 111 -7.18 -6.69 -7.49
N THR A 112 -6.03 -6.54 -8.12
CA THR A 112 -4.95 -5.68 -7.63
C THR A 112 -5.40 -4.22 -7.53
N ALA A 113 -6.10 -3.69 -8.55
CA ALA A 113 -6.62 -2.32 -8.50
C ALA A 113 -7.63 -2.11 -7.37
N ILE A 114 -8.56 -3.07 -7.17
CA ILE A 114 -9.56 -3.00 -6.09
C ILE A 114 -8.89 -3.07 -4.71
N PHE A 115 -7.95 -3.99 -4.53
CA PHE A 115 -7.24 -4.09 -3.25
C PHE A 115 -6.39 -2.86 -3.00
N SER A 116 -5.72 -2.32 -4.01
CA SER A 116 -4.89 -1.13 -3.88
C SER A 116 -5.70 0.14 -3.56
N ALA A 117 -6.95 0.21 -3.97
CA ALA A 117 -7.84 1.29 -3.56
C ALA A 117 -8.21 1.24 -2.07
N LEU A 118 -8.08 0.08 -1.41
CA LEU A 118 -8.42 -0.15 0.00
C LEU A 118 -7.18 -0.33 0.89
N LEU A 119 -6.06 -0.70 0.28
CA LEU A 119 -4.77 -0.94 0.91
C LEU A 119 -3.74 -0.01 0.25
N ASP A 120 -2.47 -0.11 0.62
CA ASP A 120 -1.45 0.60 -0.15
C ASP A 120 -1.03 -0.20 -1.42
N ASN A 121 -0.54 0.53 -2.42
CA ASN A 121 -0.16 -0.02 -3.72
C ASN A 121 1.01 -1.01 -3.63
N VAL A 122 2.01 -0.74 -2.79
CA VAL A 122 3.20 -1.58 -2.62
C VAL A 122 2.84 -2.90 -1.97
N THR A 123 2.15 -2.85 -0.83
CA THR A 123 1.70 -4.05 -0.11
C THR A 123 0.79 -4.91 -0.99
N THR A 124 -0.10 -4.29 -1.75
CA THR A 124 -1.00 -5.02 -2.65
C THR A 124 -0.24 -5.84 -3.70
N VAL A 125 0.75 -5.25 -4.36
CA VAL A 125 1.59 -5.98 -5.34
C VAL A 125 2.36 -7.11 -4.65
N LEU A 126 2.96 -6.84 -3.49
CA LEU A 126 3.69 -7.87 -2.71
C LEU A 126 2.80 -9.05 -2.27
N LEU A 127 1.48 -8.83 -2.13
CA LEU A 127 0.53 -9.88 -1.78
C LEU A 127 0.11 -10.73 -2.98
N ILE A 128 -0.09 -10.11 -4.15
CA ILE A 128 -0.62 -10.78 -5.33
C ILE A 128 0.50 -11.41 -6.17
N ALA A 129 1.65 -10.76 -6.32
CA ALA A 129 2.75 -11.19 -7.17
C ALA A 129 3.22 -12.66 -6.92
N PRO A 130 3.35 -13.18 -5.68
CA PRO A 130 3.70 -14.57 -5.47
C PRO A 130 2.70 -15.56 -6.08
N VAL A 131 1.40 -15.24 -6.02
CA VAL A 131 0.35 -16.10 -6.60
C VAL A 131 0.37 -15.99 -8.12
N THR A 132 0.61 -14.80 -8.66
CA THR A 132 0.80 -14.56 -10.10
C THR A 132 1.98 -15.35 -10.65
N LEU A 133 3.12 -15.36 -9.94
CA LEU A 133 4.28 -16.16 -10.33
C LEU A 133 3.96 -17.65 -10.34
N LEU A 134 3.26 -18.16 -9.32
CA LEU A 134 2.81 -19.55 -9.28
C LEU A 134 1.91 -19.89 -10.48
N ILE A 135 0.92 -19.05 -10.76
CA ILE A 135 -0.02 -19.26 -11.87
C ILE A 135 0.70 -19.22 -13.23
N THR A 136 1.61 -18.25 -13.42
CA THR A 136 2.34 -18.12 -14.69
C THR A 136 3.33 -19.25 -14.93
N ASP A 137 3.93 -19.79 -13.87
CA ASP A 137 4.80 -20.97 -13.93
C ASP A 137 4.01 -22.23 -14.35
N GLU A 138 2.86 -22.47 -13.74
CA GLU A 138 1.97 -23.58 -14.10
C GLU A 138 1.43 -23.48 -15.53
N LEU A 139 1.12 -22.26 -15.99
CA LEU A 139 0.69 -22.00 -17.37
C LEU A 139 1.84 -22.02 -18.37
N LYS A 140 3.10 -22.05 -17.92
CA LYS A 140 4.31 -21.93 -18.73
C LYS A 140 4.33 -20.69 -19.61
N VAL A 141 3.83 -19.57 -19.07
CA VAL A 141 3.87 -18.27 -19.72
C VAL A 141 4.84 -17.34 -19.01
N HIS A 142 5.36 -16.35 -19.72
CA HIS A 142 6.30 -15.40 -19.13
C HIS A 142 5.59 -14.52 -18.12
N PRO A 143 6.08 -14.36 -16.86
CA PRO A 143 5.40 -13.60 -15.80
C PRO A 143 5.45 -12.09 -16.00
N TYR A 144 6.41 -11.56 -16.77
CA TYR A 144 6.64 -10.13 -16.92
C TYR A 144 5.39 -9.32 -17.29
N PRO A 145 4.57 -9.69 -18.30
CA PRO A 145 3.38 -8.93 -18.64
C PRO A 145 2.34 -8.87 -17.52
N PHE A 146 2.24 -9.93 -16.72
CA PHE A 146 1.31 -10.01 -15.58
C PHE A 146 1.75 -9.06 -14.46
N LEU A 147 3.01 -9.17 -14.02
CA LEU A 147 3.57 -8.31 -12.99
C LEU A 147 3.56 -6.83 -13.42
N PHE A 148 3.87 -6.56 -14.69
CA PHE A 148 3.80 -5.22 -15.26
C PHE A 148 2.38 -4.66 -15.18
N ALA A 149 1.38 -5.43 -15.59
CA ALA A 149 -0.01 -5.05 -15.53
C ALA A 149 -0.49 -4.81 -14.08
N GLU A 150 -0.06 -5.66 -13.13
CA GLU A 150 -0.38 -5.50 -11.70
C GLU A 150 0.23 -4.24 -11.10
N ILE A 151 1.47 -3.89 -11.44
CA ILE A 151 2.11 -2.65 -11.00
C ILE A 151 1.31 -1.44 -11.49
N PHE A 152 0.91 -1.40 -12.76
CA PHE A 152 0.06 -0.31 -13.27
C PHE A 152 -1.31 -0.30 -12.59
N ALA A 153 -1.92 -1.48 -12.46
CA ALA A 153 -3.22 -1.62 -11.82
C ALA A 153 -3.22 -1.16 -10.35
N SER A 154 -2.14 -1.46 -9.61
CA SER A 154 -2.02 -1.03 -8.22
C SER A 154 -1.91 0.49 -8.10
N ASN A 155 -1.11 1.14 -8.96
CA ASN A 155 -1.00 2.60 -8.95
C ASN A 155 -2.33 3.27 -9.36
N ILE A 156 -3.00 2.75 -10.40
CA ILE A 156 -4.30 3.26 -10.85
C ILE A 156 -5.36 3.09 -9.75
N GLY A 157 -5.43 1.90 -9.15
CA GLY A 157 -6.36 1.63 -8.06
C GLY A 157 -6.06 2.45 -6.81
N GLY A 158 -4.79 2.53 -6.42
CA GLY A 158 -4.33 3.34 -5.29
C GLY A 158 -4.68 4.82 -5.42
N THR A 159 -4.60 5.37 -6.65
CA THR A 159 -4.98 6.76 -6.91
C THR A 159 -6.47 7.02 -6.69
N ALA A 160 -7.33 5.99 -6.72
CA ALA A 160 -8.78 6.16 -6.60
C ALA A 160 -9.25 6.66 -5.24
N THR A 161 -8.48 6.44 -4.18
CA THR A 161 -8.86 6.78 -2.80
C THR A 161 -7.74 7.50 -2.05
N LEU A 162 -8.10 8.12 -0.93
CA LEU A 162 -7.15 8.76 -0.04
C LEU A 162 -6.08 7.79 0.50
N ILE A 163 -6.47 6.55 0.81
CA ILE A 163 -5.64 5.57 1.53
C ILE A 163 -4.83 4.64 0.62
N GLY A 164 -5.13 4.61 -0.67
CA GLY A 164 -4.54 3.65 -1.60
C GLY A 164 -3.10 3.99 -2.02
N ASP A 165 -2.64 5.22 -1.78
CA ASP A 165 -1.27 5.63 -2.10
C ASP A 165 -0.78 6.69 -1.09
N PRO A 166 0.43 6.56 -0.51
CA PRO A 166 0.98 7.52 0.44
C PRO A 166 0.97 8.98 -0.03
N PRO A 167 1.31 9.33 -1.28
CA PRO A 167 1.18 10.70 -1.77
C PRO A 167 -0.23 11.28 -1.64
N ASN A 168 -1.28 10.46 -1.83
CA ASN A 168 -2.66 10.91 -1.69
C ASN A 168 -2.97 11.30 -0.24
N ILE A 169 -2.46 10.53 0.73
CA ILE A 169 -2.62 10.82 2.16
C ILE A 169 -1.96 12.14 2.50
N MET A 170 -0.72 12.35 2.05
CA MET A 170 0.03 13.60 2.30
C MET A 170 -0.67 14.82 1.67
N ILE A 171 -1.12 14.71 0.41
CA ILE A 171 -1.86 15.79 -0.26
C ILE A 171 -3.18 16.04 0.48
N GLY A 172 -3.92 14.98 0.81
CA GLY A 172 -5.18 15.08 1.54
C GLY A 172 -5.02 15.78 2.88
N SER A 173 -4.00 15.40 3.64
CA SER A 173 -3.65 16.04 4.92
C SER A 173 -3.26 17.51 4.75
N ALA A 174 -2.38 17.82 3.79
CA ALA A 174 -1.87 19.17 3.57
C ALA A 174 -2.94 20.19 3.14
N VAL A 175 -3.95 19.75 2.37
CA VAL A 175 -5.02 20.62 1.83
C VAL A 175 -6.41 20.30 2.37
N ASN A 176 -6.49 19.47 3.42
CA ASN A 176 -7.73 19.07 4.12
C ASN A 176 -8.76 18.41 3.21
N LEU A 177 -8.32 17.54 2.25
CA LEU A 177 -9.22 16.72 1.46
C LEU A 177 -9.62 15.47 2.22
N THR A 178 -10.89 15.12 2.09
CA THR A 178 -11.48 13.94 2.74
C THR A 178 -11.36 12.70 1.85
N PHE A 179 -11.58 11.52 2.44
CA PHE A 179 -11.72 10.27 1.68
C PHE A 179 -12.79 10.36 0.57
N ASN A 180 -13.92 11.03 0.87
CA ASN A 180 -14.99 11.23 -0.08
C ASN A 180 -14.59 12.12 -1.26
N ASP A 181 -13.75 13.13 -1.03
CA ASP A 181 -13.27 14.00 -2.11
C ASP A 181 -12.44 13.21 -3.12
N PHE A 182 -11.56 12.32 -2.64
CA PHE A 182 -10.82 11.41 -3.52
C PHE A 182 -11.75 10.45 -4.26
N LEU A 183 -12.67 9.80 -3.54
CA LEU A 183 -13.58 8.82 -4.11
C LEU A 183 -14.48 9.43 -5.21
N VAL A 184 -15.00 10.64 -5.00
CA VAL A 184 -15.91 11.29 -5.97
C VAL A 184 -15.15 11.87 -7.17
N ASN A 185 -13.94 12.41 -6.95
CA ASN A 185 -13.22 13.12 -8.00
C ASN A 185 -12.21 12.23 -8.75
N LEU A 186 -11.51 11.33 -8.05
CA LEU A 186 -10.45 10.51 -8.67
C LEU A 186 -10.92 9.12 -9.09
N ALA A 187 -11.82 8.46 -8.33
CA ALA A 187 -12.26 7.13 -8.70
C ALA A 187 -12.94 7.07 -10.09
N PRO A 188 -13.77 8.04 -10.54
CA PRO A 188 -14.30 8.02 -11.90
C PRO A 188 -13.21 8.11 -12.97
N ILE A 189 -12.14 8.86 -12.70
CA ILE A 189 -11.01 9.01 -13.62
C ILE A 189 -10.24 7.68 -13.71
N THR A 190 -9.97 7.04 -12.59
CA THR A 190 -9.28 5.73 -12.56
C THR A 190 -10.10 4.63 -13.23
N LEU A 191 -11.44 4.67 -13.12
CA LEU A 191 -12.34 3.75 -13.83
C LEU A 191 -12.25 3.90 -15.37
N VAL A 192 -11.84 5.05 -15.89
CA VAL A 192 -11.57 5.25 -17.33
C VAL A 192 -10.14 4.86 -17.68
N ILE A 193 -9.17 5.23 -16.84
CA ILE A 193 -7.74 4.96 -17.09
C ILE A 193 -7.47 3.44 -17.07
N PHE A 194 -8.05 2.70 -16.14
CA PHE A 194 -7.83 1.26 -16.00
C PHE A 194 -8.13 0.48 -17.29
N PRO A 195 -9.34 0.54 -17.90
CA PRO A 195 -9.60 -0.18 -19.14
C PRO A 195 -8.77 0.30 -20.33
N VAL A 196 -8.42 1.59 -20.39
CA VAL A 196 -7.51 2.11 -21.43
C VAL A 196 -6.12 1.49 -21.28
N THR A 197 -5.59 1.44 -20.07
CA THR A 197 -4.30 0.78 -19.77
C THR A 197 -4.36 -0.71 -20.11
N MET A 198 -5.42 -1.41 -19.72
CA MET A 198 -5.61 -2.83 -20.06
C MET A 198 -5.71 -3.04 -21.59
N LEU A 199 -6.35 -2.13 -22.33
CA LEU A 199 -6.39 -2.19 -23.78
C LEU A 199 -4.99 -2.06 -24.39
N ILE A 200 -4.17 -1.13 -23.90
CA ILE A 200 -2.79 -0.96 -24.36
C ILE A 200 -1.97 -2.23 -24.09
N ILE A 201 -2.07 -2.79 -22.88
CA ILE A 201 -1.39 -4.04 -22.50
C ILE A 201 -1.87 -5.19 -23.38
N TYR A 202 -3.17 -5.27 -23.70
CA TYR A 202 -3.72 -6.26 -24.63
C TYR A 202 -3.12 -6.15 -26.03
N LEU A 203 -2.96 -4.93 -26.54
CA LEU A 203 -2.41 -4.70 -27.87
C LEU A 203 -0.93 -5.08 -27.94
N ILE A 204 -0.18 -4.91 -26.85
CA ILE A 204 1.26 -5.22 -26.79
C ILE A 204 1.47 -6.72 -26.57
N TRP A 205 0.83 -7.32 -25.59
CA TRP A 205 1.09 -8.71 -25.18
C TRP A 205 -0.12 -9.65 -25.32
N GLY A 206 -1.35 -9.17 -25.04
CA GLY A 206 -2.51 -10.02 -24.87
C GLY A 206 -2.86 -10.85 -26.10
N ARG A 207 -2.63 -10.31 -27.31
CA ARG A 207 -2.87 -10.99 -28.59
C ARG A 207 -1.98 -12.21 -28.81
N HIS A 208 -0.81 -12.25 -28.15
CA HIS A 208 0.20 -13.28 -28.34
C HIS A 208 0.27 -14.25 -27.16
N MET A 209 -0.54 -14.04 -26.13
CA MET A 209 -0.57 -14.90 -24.95
C MET A 209 -1.36 -16.19 -25.24
N HIS A 210 -0.66 -17.31 -25.20
CA HIS A 210 -1.26 -18.63 -25.37
C HIS A 210 -0.72 -19.58 -24.30
N ALA A 211 -1.58 -20.43 -23.77
CA ALA A 211 -1.20 -21.55 -22.91
C ALA A 211 -1.86 -22.80 -23.45
N ALA A 212 -1.20 -23.94 -23.31
CA ALA A 212 -1.75 -25.22 -23.71
C ALA A 212 -2.95 -25.59 -22.82
N ASP A 213 -3.94 -26.28 -23.40
CA ASP A 213 -5.14 -26.64 -22.64
C ASP A 213 -4.80 -27.51 -21.42
N LYS A 214 -3.79 -28.36 -21.52
CA LYS A 214 -3.29 -29.20 -20.41
C LYS A 214 -2.78 -28.33 -19.23
N ASP A 215 -2.10 -27.22 -19.50
CA ASP A 215 -1.55 -26.35 -18.45
C ASP A 215 -2.67 -25.50 -17.83
N ARG A 216 -3.69 -25.11 -18.62
CA ARG A 216 -4.91 -24.45 -18.14
C ARG A 216 -5.72 -25.38 -17.23
N GLU A 217 -5.87 -26.67 -17.59
CA GLU A 217 -6.56 -27.67 -16.76
C GLU A 217 -5.90 -27.80 -15.38
N ARG A 218 -4.58 -27.68 -15.25
CA ARG A 218 -3.89 -27.70 -13.95
C ARG A 218 -4.34 -26.56 -13.06
N ILE A 219 -4.46 -25.34 -13.58
CA ILE A 219 -4.98 -24.20 -12.82
C ILE A 219 -6.43 -24.44 -12.40
N MET A 220 -7.25 -25.02 -13.28
CA MET A 220 -8.65 -25.34 -12.94
C MET A 220 -8.78 -26.39 -11.84
N GLN A 221 -7.74 -27.22 -11.61
CA GLN A 221 -7.69 -28.17 -10.51
C GLN A 221 -7.24 -27.55 -9.17
N PHE A 222 -6.74 -26.31 -9.17
CA PHE A 222 -6.38 -25.63 -7.92
C PHE A 222 -7.61 -25.51 -7.03
N ARG A 223 -7.41 -25.79 -5.77
CA ARG A 223 -8.46 -25.71 -4.75
C ARG A 223 -8.36 -24.37 -4.02
N GLU A 224 -9.16 -23.40 -4.49
CA GLU A 224 -9.21 -22.07 -3.88
C GLU A 224 -9.64 -22.12 -2.41
N ASP A 225 -10.52 -23.06 -2.04
CA ASP A 225 -10.96 -23.28 -0.67
C ASP A 225 -9.80 -23.61 0.30
N GLN A 226 -8.76 -24.30 -0.21
CA GLN A 226 -7.56 -24.62 0.57
C GLN A 226 -6.62 -23.40 0.79
N ALA A 227 -6.78 -22.35 0.02
CA ALA A 227 -6.03 -21.12 0.21
C ALA A 227 -6.46 -20.37 1.48
N ILE A 228 -7.70 -20.56 1.94
CA ILE A 228 -8.18 -19.98 3.21
C ILE A 228 -7.69 -20.87 4.34
N THR A 229 -6.74 -20.37 5.11
CA THR A 229 -6.10 -21.09 6.22
C THR A 229 -6.85 -20.91 7.54
N ASP A 230 -7.54 -19.78 7.72
CA ASP A 230 -8.25 -19.45 8.96
C ASP A 230 -9.55 -18.66 8.64
N ILE A 231 -10.68 -19.38 8.64
CA ILE A 231 -12.01 -18.79 8.38
C ILE A 231 -12.44 -17.83 9.49
N PRO A 232 -12.29 -18.11 10.80
CA PRO A 232 -12.53 -17.16 11.87
C PRO A 232 -11.76 -15.85 11.71
N LEU A 233 -10.47 -15.92 11.39
CA LEU A 233 -9.63 -14.76 11.15
C LEU A 233 -10.12 -13.97 9.94
N LEU A 234 -10.46 -14.65 8.84
CA LEU A 234 -11.02 -14.02 7.66
C LEU A 234 -12.26 -13.19 7.98
N LYS A 235 -13.21 -13.75 8.73
CA LYS A 235 -14.45 -13.05 9.12
C LYS A 235 -14.16 -11.82 9.98
N LYS A 236 -13.25 -11.93 10.95
CA LYS A 236 -12.82 -10.80 11.80
C LYS A 236 -12.14 -9.71 10.96
N SER A 237 -11.26 -10.09 10.06
CA SER A 237 -10.56 -9.15 9.17
C SER A 237 -11.53 -8.42 8.24
N LEU A 238 -12.44 -9.12 7.59
CA LEU A 238 -13.45 -8.51 6.72
C LEU A 238 -14.39 -7.58 7.50
N LEU A 239 -14.79 -7.96 8.72
CA LEU A 239 -15.58 -7.10 9.60
C LEU A 239 -14.84 -5.79 9.90
N VAL A 240 -13.57 -5.89 10.34
CA VAL A 240 -12.79 -4.70 10.72
C VAL A 240 -12.48 -3.84 9.50
N ILE A 241 -12.10 -4.43 8.36
CA ILE A 241 -11.87 -3.65 7.12
C ILE A 241 -13.15 -2.91 6.72
N SER A 242 -14.30 -3.58 6.77
CA SER A 242 -15.59 -2.95 6.45
C SER A 242 -15.91 -1.80 7.41
N LEU A 243 -15.65 -1.96 8.72
CA LEU A 243 -15.83 -0.92 9.73
C LEU A 243 -14.90 0.28 9.47
N VAL A 244 -13.63 0.02 9.14
CA VAL A 244 -12.64 1.06 8.87
C VAL A 244 -13.01 1.84 7.60
N VAL A 245 -13.35 1.15 6.51
CA VAL A 245 -13.78 1.80 5.26
C VAL A 245 -15.06 2.62 5.49
N THR A 246 -16.03 2.07 6.23
CA THR A 246 -17.23 2.82 6.63
C THR A 246 -16.85 4.04 7.47
N GLY A 247 -15.92 3.88 8.41
CA GLY A 247 -15.38 4.97 9.21
C GLY A 247 -14.78 6.10 8.37
N PHE A 248 -14.03 5.77 7.32
CA PHE A 248 -13.47 6.79 6.41
C PHE A 248 -14.56 7.56 5.65
N LEU A 249 -15.65 6.90 5.23
CA LEU A 249 -16.78 7.58 4.58
C LEU A 249 -17.48 8.58 5.53
N PHE A 250 -17.51 8.29 6.82
CA PHE A 250 -18.12 9.12 7.85
C PHE A 250 -17.11 9.90 8.70
N ALA A 251 -15.83 9.93 8.34
CA ALA A 251 -14.77 10.61 9.09
C ALA A 251 -15.06 12.10 9.28
N HIS A 252 -15.44 12.79 8.20
CA HIS A 252 -15.71 14.23 8.21
C HIS A 252 -16.87 14.61 9.15
N PRO A 253 -18.09 14.03 9.09
CA PRO A 253 -19.16 14.35 10.00
C PRO A 253 -18.87 13.95 11.47
N LEU A 254 -17.99 12.99 11.71
CA LEU A 254 -17.58 12.57 13.04
C LEU A 254 -16.39 13.39 13.60
N HIS A 255 -15.84 14.31 12.83
CA HIS A 255 -14.61 15.07 13.15
C HIS A 255 -13.44 14.16 13.57
N LEU A 256 -13.30 13.01 12.91
CA LEU A 256 -12.22 12.04 13.15
C LEU A 256 -11.20 12.12 12.03
N GLU A 257 -9.92 12.08 12.42
CA GLU A 257 -8.83 11.94 11.47
C GLU A 257 -8.75 10.49 10.95
N PRO A 258 -8.41 10.27 9.66
CA PRO A 258 -8.24 8.94 9.09
C PRO A 258 -7.26 8.06 9.88
N ALA A 259 -6.18 8.63 10.41
CA ALA A 259 -5.25 7.91 11.29
C ALA A 259 -5.93 7.28 12.51
N THR A 260 -6.81 8.04 13.17
CA THR A 260 -7.55 7.55 14.35
C THR A 260 -8.39 6.34 14.01
N ILE A 261 -9.10 6.38 12.87
CA ILE A 261 -9.96 5.28 12.41
C ILE A 261 -9.12 4.04 12.09
N ALA A 262 -8.02 4.21 11.36
CA ALA A 262 -7.13 3.09 10.99
C ALA A 262 -6.45 2.47 12.22
N MET A 263 -5.93 3.28 13.13
CA MET A 263 -5.29 2.81 14.36
C MET A 263 -6.27 2.11 15.29
N MET A 264 -7.49 2.62 15.43
CA MET A 264 -8.56 1.96 16.19
C MET A 264 -8.95 0.62 15.54
N GLY A 265 -9.06 0.58 14.21
CA GLY A 265 -9.31 -0.66 13.47
C GLY A 265 -8.21 -1.69 13.68
N ALA A 266 -6.94 -1.28 13.62
CA ALA A 266 -5.80 -2.14 13.90
C ALA A 266 -5.83 -2.70 15.33
N ALA A 267 -6.07 -1.85 16.32
CA ALA A 267 -6.20 -2.24 17.73
C ALA A 267 -7.37 -3.20 17.94
N LEU A 268 -8.54 -2.92 17.31
CA LEU A 268 -9.71 -3.80 17.36
C LEU A 268 -9.40 -5.18 16.76
N LEU A 269 -8.74 -5.24 15.61
CA LEU A 269 -8.39 -6.51 14.97
C LEU A 269 -7.39 -7.31 15.81
N LEU A 270 -6.37 -6.64 16.38
CA LEU A 270 -5.44 -7.25 17.32
C LEU A 270 -6.17 -7.80 18.56
N LEU A 271 -7.12 -7.05 19.12
CA LEU A 271 -7.93 -7.50 20.23
C LEU A 271 -8.77 -8.72 19.87
N LEU A 272 -9.52 -8.67 18.76
CA LEU A 272 -10.38 -9.76 18.30
C LEU A 272 -9.59 -11.04 18.01
N THR A 273 -8.36 -10.93 17.59
CA THR A 273 -7.49 -12.09 17.31
C THR A 273 -6.86 -12.65 18.57
N SER A 274 -6.76 -11.86 19.64
CA SER A 274 -6.05 -12.21 20.86
C SER A 274 -6.95 -12.49 22.08
N ILE A 275 -8.26 -12.24 21.99
CA ILE A 275 -9.19 -12.28 23.14
C ILE A 275 -9.26 -13.63 23.85
N ASN A 276 -8.95 -14.72 23.16
CA ASN A 276 -9.00 -16.08 23.72
C ASN A 276 -7.59 -16.69 23.92
N THR A 277 -6.52 -15.88 23.85
CA THR A 277 -5.16 -16.33 24.01
C THR A 277 -4.54 -15.81 25.29
N GLY A 278 -3.54 -16.52 25.85
CA GLY A 278 -2.81 -16.07 27.03
C GLY A 278 -1.95 -14.84 26.74
N ALA A 279 -1.53 -14.12 27.78
CA ALA A 279 -0.78 -12.87 27.66
C ALA A 279 0.52 -13.00 26.83
N GLU A 280 1.23 -14.12 26.96
CA GLU A 280 2.45 -14.41 26.22
C GLU A 280 2.17 -14.57 24.73
N GLU A 281 1.11 -15.28 24.37
CA GLU A 281 0.71 -15.47 22.97
C GLU A 281 0.15 -14.18 22.35
N GLN A 282 -0.56 -13.36 23.14
CA GLN A 282 -0.98 -12.02 22.74
C GLN A 282 0.23 -11.17 22.36
N SER A 283 1.24 -11.10 23.23
CA SER A 283 2.49 -10.36 22.98
C SER A 283 3.18 -10.84 21.70
N LYS A 284 3.27 -12.16 21.50
CA LYS A 284 3.85 -12.76 20.30
C LYS A 284 3.08 -12.39 19.02
N ASN A 285 1.74 -12.40 19.08
CA ASN A 285 0.89 -12.02 17.95
C ASN A 285 1.04 -10.54 17.59
N VAL A 286 1.12 -9.66 18.58
CA VAL A 286 1.37 -8.23 18.40
C VAL A 286 2.74 -8.02 17.75
N HIS A 287 3.80 -8.60 18.31
CA HIS A 287 5.15 -8.51 17.74
C HIS A 287 5.20 -8.99 16.29
N LYS A 288 4.56 -10.13 16.00
CA LYS A 288 4.50 -10.67 14.63
C LYS A 288 3.78 -9.71 13.68
N SER A 289 2.69 -9.08 14.12
CA SER A 289 1.93 -8.13 13.29
C SER A 289 2.71 -6.86 13.01
N PHE A 290 3.43 -6.34 14.01
CA PHE A 290 4.29 -5.17 13.83
C PHE A 290 5.56 -5.48 13.03
N ALA A 291 6.10 -6.70 13.12
CA ALA A 291 7.24 -7.10 12.28
C ALA A 291 6.91 -7.16 10.78
N GLU A 292 5.63 -7.34 10.42
CA GLU A 292 5.17 -7.35 9.04
C GLU A 292 4.86 -5.93 8.49
N VAL A 293 4.91 -4.88 9.34
CA VAL A 293 4.76 -3.48 8.91
C VAL A 293 6.00 -3.06 8.11
N GLU A 294 5.79 -2.37 7.02
CA GLU A 294 6.89 -1.89 6.18
C GLU A 294 7.51 -0.60 6.75
N TRP A 295 8.32 -0.76 7.79
CA TRP A 295 8.98 0.33 8.49
C TRP A 295 9.84 1.21 7.59
N VAL A 296 10.40 0.64 6.51
CA VAL A 296 11.16 1.41 5.52
C VAL A 296 10.30 2.52 4.92
N THR A 297 9.06 2.23 4.57
CA THR A 297 8.12 3.24 4.06
C THR A 297 7.74 4.24 5.14
N ILE A 298 7.45 3.80 6.37
CA ILE A 298 7.12 4.69 7.48
C ILE A 298 8.27 5.69 7.74
N PHE A 299 9.51 5.19 7.88
CA PHE A 299 10.69 6.05 8.12
C PHE A 299 11.07 6.93 6.93
N PHE A 300 10.60 6.63 5.74
CA PHE A 300 10.79 7.50 4.57
C PHE A 300 9.92 8.77 4.66
N PHE A 301 8.74 8.68 5.29
CA PHE A 301 7.80 9.80 5.44
C PHE A 301 7.98 10.59 6.75
N VAL A 302 8.88 10.19 7.63
CA VAL A 302 9.30 10.97 8.81
C VAL A 302 10.28 12.06 8.41
#